data_c4bd376ae9e18ab0f749939984130f9a
#
_entry.id   c4bd376ae9e18ab0f749939984130f9a
#
_cell.length_a   1.000
_cell.length_b   1.000
_cell.length_c   1.000
_cell.angle_alpha   90.00
_cell.angle_beta   90.00
_cell.angle_gamma   90.00
#
_symmetry.space_group_name_H-M   'P 1'
#
loop_
_entity.id
_entity.type
_entity.pdbx_description
1 polymer ?
#
loop_
_entity_poly.entity_id
_entity_poly.type
_entity_poly.pdbx_seq_one_letter_code
_entity_poly.pdbx_strand_id
1 'polypeptide(L)'
;ASKVSQAKTSSASMLSNTDWYITRKSETNTAVPSGITAYRTAVRANYTVLKTAINNASDIAGLQACYETVAGASQTAKEIDATSSSVVSTSDNTITSNGHGFVNDEQVNYYVGRNSDNEEAAVIGGLVNNTTYYVISTATNTFKLSESHSNCGDEAVVSLTGLSSDGTAQTFTSMGKPSAGHTFPNQDMSKYGA
;
A
#
# COMPACT_ATOMS: atom_id res chain seq x y z
N ALA A 1 -25.43 8.09 -13.59
CA ALA A 1 -25.45 7.20 -12.41
C ALA A 1 -24.74 7.89 -11.23
N SER A 2 -25.27 7.76 -10.02
CA SER A 2 -24.61 8.34 -8.85
C SER A 2 -23.29 7.57 -8.57
N LYS A 3 -22.30 8.22 -7.97
CA LYS A 3 -21.02 7.58 -7.59
C LYS A 3 -21.22 6.42 -6.62
N VAL A 4 -22.21 6.51 -5.73
CA VAL A 4 -22.62 5.40 -4.85
C VAL A 4 -23.10 4.19 -5.68
N SER A 5 -23.85 4.41 -6.76
CA SER A 5 -24.29 3.31 -7.65
C SER A 5 -23.11 2.64 -8.34
N GLN A 6 -22.13 3.42 -8.79
CA GLN A 6 -20.89 2.88 -9.39
C GLN A 6 -20.11 2.04 -8.38
N ALA A 7 -19.90 2.53 -7.15
CA ALA A 7 -19.23 1.80 -6.07
C ALA A 7 -19.96 0.49 -5.74
N LYS A 8 -21.30 0.51 -5.70
CA LYS A 8 -22.12 -0.69 -5.49
C LYS A 8 -21.91 -1.72 -6.60
N THR A 9 -21.93 -1.29 -7.87
CA THR A 9 -21.73 -2.19 -9.01
C THR A 9 -20.34 -2.82 -9.00
N SER A 10 -19.29 -2.03 -8.70
CA SER A 10 -17.92 -2.55 -8.58
C SER A 10 -17.80 -3.59 -7.47
N SER A 11 -18.38 -3.32 -6.30
CA SER A 11 -18.36 -4.27 -5.18
C SER A 11 -19.15 -5.55 -5.49
N ALA A 12 -20.28 -5.43 -6.17
CA ALA A 12 -21.07 -6.59 -6.60
C ALA A 12 -20.30 -7.46 -7.61
N SER A 13 -19.61 -6.83 -8.57
CA SER A 13 -18.76 -7.55 -9.52
C SER A 13 -17.63 -8.32 -8.83
N MET A 14 -17.00 -7.74 -7.81
CA MET A 14 -15.97 -8.44 -7.03
C MET A 14 -16.52 -9.62 -6.24
N LEU A 15 -17.71 -9.50 -5.69
CA LEU A 15 -18.35 -10.57 -4.92
C LEU A 15 -18.84 -11.72 -5.80
N SER A 16 -19.24 -11.43 -7.05
CA SER A 16 -19.82 -12.42 -7.97
C SER A 16 -18.89 -13.60 -8.24
N ASN A 17 -17.57 -13.35 -8.32
CA ASN A 17 -16.58 -14.40 -8.54
C ASN A 17 -16.52 -15.46 -7.40
N THR A 18 -17.09 -15.13 -6.26
CA THR A 18 -17.11 -15.99 -5.07
C THR A 18 -18.51 -16.42 -4.65
N ASP A 19 -19.56 -16.05 -5.40
CA ASP A 19 -20.95 -16.35 -5.03
C ASP A 19 -21.26 -17.85 -5.08
N TRP A 20 -20.59 -18.59 -5.96
CA TRP A 20 -20.76 -20.05 -6.03
C TRP A 20 -20.40 -20.76 -4.71
N TYR A 21 -19.44 -20.21 -3.91
CA TYR A 21 -19.14 -20.76 -2.58
C TYR A 21 -20.31 -20.63 -1.62
N ILE A 22 -21.07 -19.53 -1.73
CA ILE A 22 -22.25 -19.29 -0.91
C ILE A 22 -23.39 -20.21 -1.33
N THR A 23 -23.61 -20.35 -2.65
CA THR A 23 -24.60 -21.28 -3.20
C THR A 23 -24.28 -22.71 -2.77
N ARG A 24 -23.04 -23.17 -2.96
CA ARG A 24 -22.59 -24.49 -2.52
C ARG A 24 -22.83 -24.72 -1.01
N LYS A 25 -22.52 -23.72 -0.17
CA LYS A 25 -22.79 -23.83 1.27
C LYS A 25 -24.28 -24.01 1.54
N SER A 26 -25.14 -23.28 0.82
CA SER A 26 -26.59 -23.35 1.00
C SER A 26 -27.16 -24.73 0.55
N GLU A 27 -26.65 -25.29 -0.54
CA GLU A 27 -27.16 -26.52 -1.14
C GLU A 27 -26.59 -27.79 -0.48
N THR A 28 -25.31 -27.77 -0.12
CA THR A 28 -24.59 -28.98 0.31
C THR A 28 -24.06 -28.89 1.75
N ASN A 29 -24.30 -27.77 2.43
CA ASN A 29 -23.75 -27.46 3.75
C ASN A 29 -22.19 -27.47 3.82
N THR A 30 -21.52 -27.40 2.66
CA THR A 30 -20.06 -27.34 2.60
C THR A 30 -19.58 -25.97 3.07
N ALA A 31 -18.65 -25.93 4.03
CA ALA A 31 -18.14 -24.68 4.59
C ALA A 31 -17.46 -23.82 3.51
N VAL A 32 -17.67 -22.49 3.61
CA VAL A 32 -16.93 -21.52 2.79
C VAL A 32 -15.51 -21.43 3.33
N PRO A 33 -14.44 -21.49 2.50
CA PRO A 33 -13.07 -21.30 2.95
C PRO A 33 -12.90 -19.96 3.71
N SER A 34 -12.07 -19.97 4.75
CA SER A 34 -11.87 -18.79 5.60
C SER A 34 -11.35 -17.58 4.81
N GLY A 35 -10.43 -17.79 3.86
CA GLY A 35 -9.92 -16.75 2.97
C GLY A 35 -11.03 -16.10 2.12
N ILE A 36 -11.94 -16.91 1.55
CA ILE A 36 -13.10 -16.38 0.80
C ILE A 36 -14.01 -15.55 1.72
N THR A 37 -14.23 -16.03 2.94
CA THR A 37 -15.03 -15.27 3.93
C THR A 37 -14.37 -13.94 4.28
N ALA A 38 -13.06 -13.94 4.52
CA ALA A 38 -12.27 -12.72 4.79
C ALA A 38 -12.33 -11.74 3.61
N TYR A 39 -12.08 -12.21 2.39
CA TYR A 39 -12.18 -11.40 1.17
C TYR A 39 -13.57 -10.74 1.03
N ARG A 40 -14.64 -11.54 1.13
CA ARG A 40 -16.03 -11.03 1.02
C ARG A 40 -16.35 -10.00 2.10
N THR A 41 -15.83 -10.20 3.30
CA THR A 41 -15.97 -9.24 4.43
C THR A 41 -15.25 -7.94 4.10
N ALA A 42 -14.01 -8.00 3.63
CA ALA A 42 -13.22 -6.81 3.25
C ALA A 42 -13.89 -6.02 2.11
N VAL A 43 -14.40 -6.68 1.06
CA VAL A 43 -15.13 -6.01 -0.03
C VAL A 43 -16.36 -5.25 0.49
N ARG A 44 -17.15 -5.86 1.39
CA ARG A 44 -18.33 -5.20 1.96
C ARG A 44 -17.97 -4.05 2.89
N ALA A 45 -16.93 -4.20 3.70
CA ALA A 45 -16.44 -3.14 4.58
C ALA A 45 -15.98 -1.93 3.76
N ASN A 46 -15.16 -2.15 2.73
CA ASN A 46 -14.68 -1.08 1.85
C ASN A 46 -15.83 -0.37 1.10
N TYR A 47 -16.83 -1.11 0.63
CA TYR A 47 -18.02 -0.48 0.06
C TYR A 47 -18.73 0.44 1.06
N THR A 48 -18.86 0.02 2.31
CA THR A 48 -19.51 0.84 3.36
C THR A 48 -18.74 2.13 3.62
N VAL A 49 -17.41 2.04 3.72
CA VAL A 49 -16.53 3.22 3.92
C VAL A 49 -16.64 4.17 2.72
N LEU A 50 -16.50 3.64 1.51
CA LEU A 50 -16.57 4.43 0.27
C LEU A 50 -17.95 5.10 0.11
N LYS A 51 -19.04 4.38 0.36
CA LYS A 51 -20.40 4.93 0.36
C LYS A 51 -20.54 6.09 1.33
N THR A 52 -20.01 5.94 2.54
CA THR A 52 -20.03 6.99 3.57
C THR A 52 -19.24 8.21 3.13
N ALA A 53 -18.03 8.02 2.61
CA ALA A 53 -17.19 9.11 2.12
C ALA A 53 -17.85 9.87 0.96
N ILE A 54 -18.44 9.17 -0.01
CA ILE A 54 -19.17 9.78 -1.13
C ILE A 54 -20.37 10.61 -0.62
N ASN A 55 -21.12 10.09 0.36
CA ASN A 55 -22.28 10.79 0.89
C ASN A 55 -21.90 12.02 1.73
N ASN A 56 -20.71 12.02 2.33
CA ASN A 56 -20.19 13.14 3.12
C ASN A 56 -19.45 14.18 2.27
N ALA A 57 -19.15 13.88 1.02
CA ALA A 57 -18.52 14.83 0.11
C ALA A 57 -19.48 15.97 -0.21
N SER A 58 -19.10 17.20 0.17
CA SER A 58 -19.90 18.42 -0.01
C SER A 58 -19.67 19.12 -1.36
N ASP A 59 -18.57 18.76 -2.04
CA ASP A 59 -18.16 19.36 -3.30
C ASP A 59 -17.45 18.35 -4.22
N ILE A 60 -17.03 18.81 -5.40
CA ILE A 60 -16.36 17.98 -6.40
C ILE A 60 -14.99 17.54 -5.91
N ALA A 61 -14.27 18.40 -5.19
CA ALA A 61 -12.94 18.06 -4.66
C ALA A 61 -13.01 16.96 -3.60
N GLY A 62 -13.98 17.04 -2.69
CA GLY A 62 -14.25 15.99 -1.71
C GLY A 62 -14.67 14.68 -2.37
N LEU A 63 -15.44 14.74 -3.47
CA LEU A 63 -15.83 13.56 -4.23
C LEU A 63 -14.63 12.93 -4.96
N GLN A 64 -13.75 13.74 -5.54
CA GLN A 64 -12.50 13.28 -6.15
C GLN A 64 -11.61 12.61 -5.12
N ALA A 65 -11.44 13.21 -3.94
CA ALA A 65 -10.68 12.64 -2.83
C ALA A 65 -11.15 11.25 -2.39
N CYS A 66 -12.40 10.86 -2.68
CA CYS A 66 -12.90 9.51 -2.45
C CYS A 66 -12.31 8.44 -3.39
N TYR A 67 -11.77 8.84 -4.54
CA TYR A 67 -11.31 7.93 -5.59
C TYR A 67 -9.84 8.11 -5.96
N GLU A 68 -9.29 9.26 -5.65
CA GLU A 68 -7.90 9.55 -5.93
C GLU A 68 -7.04 9.14 -4.72
N THR A 69 -5.94 8.45 -4.99
CA THR A 69 -4.77 8.59 -4.13
C THR A 69 -4.50 10.08 -4.08
N VAL A 70 -4.45 10.68 -2.90
CA VAL A 70 -4.25 12.12 -2.75
C VAL A 70 -2.90 12.49 -3.38
N ALA A 71 -2.88 12.71 -4.67
CA ALA A 71 -1.83 13.46 -5.35
C ALA A 71 -2.01 14.92 -4.94
N GLY A 72 -1.49 15.30 -3.77
CA GLY A 72 -1.71 16.64 -3.26
C GLY A 72 -1.05 16.93 -1.93
N ALA A 73 -0.59 15.95 -1.20
CA ALA A 73 0.46 16.20 -0.22
C ALA A 73 1.70 16.63 -1.01
N SER A 74 2.28 17.76 -0.68
CA SER A 74 3.59 18.18 -1.17
C SER A 74 4.47 16.93 -1.31
N GLN A 75 4.91 16.60 -2.54
CA GLN A 75 5.74 15.42 -2.75
C GLN A 75 7.03 15.64 -1.96
N THR A 76 7.07 15.12 -0.76
CA THR A 76 8.24 15.21 0.09
C THR A 76 9.19 14.12 -0.36
N ALA A 77 10.23 14.53 -1.07
CA ALA A 77 11.36 13.65 -1.35
C ALA A 77 12.31 13.69 -0.15
N LYS A 78 12.74 12.54 0.33
CA LYS A 78 13.74 12.38 1.38
C LYS A 78 14.93 11.61 0.82
N GLU A 79 16.06 12.29 0.81
CA GLU A 79 17.35 11.70 0.50
C GLU A 79 17.98 11.13 1.75
N ILE A 80 18.60 9.98 1.63
CA ILE A 80 19.37 9.33 2.69
C ILE A 80 20.72 8.84 2.15
N ASP A 81 21.72 8.83 3.00
CA ASP A 81 22.96 8.09 2.77
C ASP A 81 22.82 6.67 3.31
N ALA A 82 22.52 5.74 2.42
CA ALA A 82 22.26 4.35 2.76
C ALA A 82 23.54 3.49 2.96
N THR A 83 24.73 4.11 2.98
CA THR A 83 25.98 3.39 3.28
C THR A 83 26.18 3.19 4.79
N SER A 84 25.42 3.89 5.62
CA SER A 84 25.57 3.87 7.08
C SER A 84 24.55 2.94 7.74
N SER A 85 25.02 2.06 8.63
CA SER A 85 24.17 1.23 9.49
C SER A 85 23.35 2.03 10.52
N SER A 86 23.69 3.28 10.75
CA SER A 86 22.85 4.20 11.54
C SER A 86 21.64 4.74 10.75
N VAL A 87 21.66 4.64 9.43
CA VAL A 87 20.60 5.06 8.52
C VAL A 87 19.75 3.87 8.09
N VAL A 88 20.40 2.76 7.73
CA VAL A 88 19.70 1.52 7.33
C VAL A 88 20.04 0.40 8.30
N SER A 89 19.06 -0.02 9.10
CA SER A 89 19.19 -1.17 10.01
C SER A 89 18.66 -2.43 9.33
N THR A 90 19.54 -3.36 9.02
CA THR A 90 19.17 -4.67 8.47
C THR A 90 18.64 -5.63 9.54
N SER A 91 18.98 -5.44 10.81
CA SER A 91 18.47 -6.25 11.91
C SER A 91 17.00 -5.98 12.21
N ASP A 92 16.58 -4.71 12.08
CA ASP A 92 15.22 -4.27 12.42
C ASP A 92 14.39 -3.93 11.17
N ASN A 93 15.01 -3.99 9.99
CA ASN A 93 14.41 -3.59 8.72
C ASN A 93 13.88 -2.14 8.76
N THR A 94 14.68 -1.23 9.33
CA THR A 94 14.28 0.16 9.60
C THR A 94 15.16 1.12 8.83
N ILE A 95 14.56 2.17 8.30
CA ILE A 95 15.24 3.29 7.64
C ILE A 95 15.08 4.53 8.52
N THR A 96 16.21 5.20 8.80
CA THR A 96 16.27 6.45 9.57
C THR A 96 16.39 7.64 8.62
N SER A 97 15.49 8.58 8.74
CA SER A 97 15.51 9.86 8.03
C SER A 97 14.86 10.93 8.90
N ASN A 98 15.65 11.87 9.39
CA ASN A 98 15.20 12.88 10.33
C ASN A 98 14.04 13.71 9.78
N GLY A 99 12.93 13.74 10.53
CA GLY A 99 11.75 14.52 10.18
C GLY A 99 11.21 14.16 8.78
N HIS A 100 11.16 12.86 8.44
CA HIS A 100 10.73 12.41 7.10
C HIS A 100 9.31 12.82 6.77
N GLY A 101 8.43 12.95 7.75
CA GLY A 101 7.04 13.39 7.55
C GLY A 101 6.12 12.35 6.90
N PHE A 102 6.63 11.16 6.57
CA PHE A 102 5.79 10.06 6.06
C PHE A 102 4.85 9.56 7.15
N VAL A 103 3.70 9.07 6.74
CA VAL A 103 2.69 8.46 7.62
C VAL A 103 2.45 7.00 7.22
N ASN A 104 1.92 6.20 8.14
CA ASN A 104 1.58 4.81 7.84
C ASN A 104 0.62 4.73 6.65
N ASP A 105 0.80 3.71 5.82
CA ASP A 105 0.07 3.45 4.57
C ASP A 105 0.34 4.46 3.44
N GLU A 106 1.28 5.37 3.62
CA GLU A 106 1.71 6.27 2.56
C GLU A 106 2.53 5.50 1.51
N GLN A 107 2.26 5.76 0.25
CA GLN A 107 3.09 5.24 -0.83
C GLN A 107 4.32 6.11 -1.02
N VAL A 108 5.49 5.47 -1.13
CA VAL A 108 6.76 6.11 -1.46
C VAL A 108 7.39 5.40 -2.65
N ASN A 109 7.86 6.16 -3.63
CA ASN A 109 8.71 5.62 -4.68
C ASN A 109 10.16 5.63 -4.19
N TYR A 110 10.79 4.47 -4.21
CA TYR A 110 12.22 4.33 -3.95
C TYR A 110 13.00 4.50 -5.25
N TYR A 111 13.97 5.41 -5.24
CA TYR A 111 14.79 5.72 -6.40
C TYR A 111 16.25 5.86 -6.01
N VAL A 112 17.14 5.27 -6.81
CA VAL A 112 18.57 5.51 -6.78
C VAL A 112 18.99 6.25 -8.04
N GLY A 113 19.89 7.20 -7.90
CA GLY A 113 20.45 7.94 -9.03
C GLY A 113 21.45 7.11 -9.83
N ARG A 114 22.34 7.82 -10.47
CA ARG A 114 23.52 7.23 -11.12
C ARG A 114 24.76 7.56 -10.31
N ASN A 115 25.67 6.60 -10.24
CA ASN A 115 26.97 6.77 -9.61
C ASN A 115 27.91 7.63 -10.48
N SER A 116 29.16 7.83 -10.03
CA SER A 116 30.17 8.62 -10.74
C SER A 116 30.52 8.06 -12.14
N ASP A 117 30.31 6.77 -12.36
CA ASP A 117 30.60 6.09 -13.60
C ASP A 117 29.39 6.08 -14.56
N ASN A 118 28.34 6.83 -14.20
CA ASN A 118 27.08 6.93 -14.93
C ASN A 118 26.33 5.58 -15.05
N GLU A 119 26.60 4.65 -14.14
CA GLU A 119 25.84 3.42 -13.97
C GLU A 119 24.74 3.59 -12.92
N GLU A 120 23.75 2.69 -12.88
CA GLU A 120 22.76 2.70 -11.82
C GLU A 120 23.46 2.50 -10.48
N ALA A 121 23.15 3.38 -9.52
CA ALA A 121 23.75 3.31 -8.19
C ALA A 121 23.32 2.05 -7.44
N ALA A 122 24.14 1.62 -6.48
CA ALA A 122 23.85 0.47 -5.67
C ALA A 122 22.60 0.70 -4.81
N VAL A 123 21.64 -0.22 -4.88
CA VAL A 123 20.40 -0.19 -4.10
C VAL A 123 20.64 -0.64 -2.66
N ILE A 124 19.74 -0.25 -1.75
CA ILE A 124 19.61 -0.92 -0.46
C ILE A 124 19.21 -2.37 -0.72
N GLY A 125 19.94 -3.33 -0.17
CA GLY A 125 19.63 -4.74 -0.33
C GLY A 125 18.20 -5.05 0.15
N GLY A 126 17.44 -5.75 -0.69
CA GLY A 126 16.03 -6.03 -0.47
C GLY A 126 15.08 -5.02 -1.12
N LEU A 127 15.57 -3.88 -1.63
CA LEU A 127 14.77 -2.92 -2.39
C LEU A 127 15.10 -2.99 -3.88
N VAL A 128 14.14 -2.58 -4.70
CA VAL A 128 14.27 -2.51 -6.16
C VAL A 128 14.13 -1.05 -6.59
N ASN A 129 15.06 -0.57 -7.41
CA ASN A 129 15.04 0.80 -7.93
C ASN A 129 13.73 1.10 -8.67
N ASN A 130 13.27 2.33 -8.55
CA ASN A 130 12.04 2.84 -9.18
C ASN A 130 10.79 2.02 -8.84
N THR A 131 10.73 1.49 -7.62
CA THR A 131 9.60 0.68 -7.12
C THR A 131 8.87 1.43 -6.02
N THR A 132 7.55 1.30 -6.01
CA THR A 132 6.68 1.88 -4.99
C THR A 132 6.48 0.91 -3.85
N TYR A 133 6.70 1.41 -2.63
CA TYR A 133 6.49 0.70 -1.37
C TYR A 133 5.46 1.45 -0.52
N TYR A 134 4.91 0.77 0.48
CA TYR A 134 4.08 1.37 1.51
C TYR A 134 4.90 1.60 2.77
N VAL A 135 4.74 2.78 3.36
CA VAL A 135 5.39 3.11 4.63
C VAL A 135 4.59 2.51 5.77
N ILE A 136 5.29 1.83 6.67
CA ILE A 136 4.71 1.19 7.84
C ILE A 136 5.55 1.47 9.09
N SER A 137 4.97 1.26 10.27
CA SER A 137 5.67 1.41 11.56
C SER A 137 6.44 2.73 11.69
N THR A 138 5.77 3.86 11.37
CA THR A 138 6.40 5.18 11.40
C THR A 138 6.62 5.70 12.81
N ALA A 139 7.79 6.33 13.02
CA ALA A 139 8.09 7.23 14.13
C ALA A 139 8.58 8.56 13.55
N THR A 140 8.94 9.54 14.39
CA THR A 140 9.37 10.88 13.93
C THR A 140 10.53 10.83 12.93
N ASN A 141 11.47 9.91 13.12
CA ASN A 141 12.71 9.83 12.34
C ASN A 141 12.94 8.47 11.70
N THR A 142 12.06 7.50 11.87
CA THR A 142 12.24 6.14 11.36
C THR A 142 10.97 5.59 10.74
N PHE A 143 11.12 4.75 9.73
CA PHE A 143 10.02 4.04 9.08
C PHE A 143 10.49 2.67 8.58
N LYS A 144 9.54 1.80 8.32
CA LYS A 144 9.72 0.53 7.62
C LYS A 144 8.93 0.55 6.32
N LEU A 145 9.21 -0.41 5.45
CA LEU A 145 8.55 -0.54 4.17
C LEU A 145 7.80 -1.87 4.07
N SER A 146 6.74 -1.88 3.29
CA SER A 146 5.99 -3.07 2.88
C SER A 146 5.71 -3.01 1.38
N GLU A 147 5.63 -4.15 0.72
CA GLU A 147 5.18 -4.25 -0.67
C GLU A 147 3.66 -4.19 -0.79
N SER A 148 2.95 -4.35 0.31
CA SER A 148 1.48 -4.38 0.35
C SER A 148 0.92 -3.38 1.36
N HIS A 149 -0.27 -2.86 1.07
CA HIS A 149 -1.02 -1.98 1.97
C HIS A 149 -1.56 -2.77 3.17
N SER A 150 -1.62 -2.14 4.36
CA SER A 150 -2.11 -2.76 5.61
C SER A 150 -3.50 -3.41 5.50
N ASN A 151 -4.38 -2.86 4.66
CA ASN A 151 -5.71 -3.42 4.42
C ASN A 151 -5.72 -4.73 3.61
N CYS A 152 -4.56 -5.18 3.09
CA CYS A 152 -4.46 -6.43 2.34
C CYS A 152 -4.21 -7.66 3.22
N GLY A 153 -4.08 -7.49 4.54
CA GLY A 153 -3.91 -8.59 5.50
C GLY A 153 -2.51 -9.19 5.57
N ASP A 154 -1.63 -8.82 4.66
CA ASP A 154 -0.24 -9.30 4.57
C ASP A 154 0.73 -8.12 4.57
N GLU A 155 0.69 -7.30 5.62
CA GLU A 155 1.67 -6.24 5.84
C GLU A 155 3.03 -6.84 6.25
N ALA A 156 3.68 -7.47 5.27
CA ALA A 156 5.00 -8.01 5.48
C ALA A 156 6.04 -6.89 5.39
N VAL A 157 6.85 -6.74 6.43
CA VAL A 157 8.01 -5.83 6.41
C VAL A 157 8.98 -6.31 5.34
N VAL A 158 9.39 -5.42 4.43
CA VAL A 158 10.45 -5.70 3.47
C VAL A 158 11.75 -6.01 4.23
N SER A 159 12.34 -7.16 3.94
CA SER A 159 13.61 -7.55 4.55
C SER A 159 14.76 -6.78 3.91
N LEU A 160 15.40 -5.90 4.68
CA LEU A 160 16.58 -5.17 4.24
C LEU A 160 17.82 -6.07 4.44
N THR A 161 18.51 -6.42 3.36
CA THR A 161 19.59 -7.43 3.39
C THR A 161 20.99 -6.83 3.28
N GLY A 162 21.11 -5.53 3.02
CA GLY A 162 22.40 -4.86 2.90
C GLY A 162 22.29 -3.35 2.79
N LEU A 163 23.41 -2.68 3.02
CA LEU A 163 23.58 -1.25 2.80
C LEU A 163 23.89 -0.99 1.32
N SER A 164 23.66 0.24 0.85
CA SER A 164 24.20 0.70 -0.43
C SER A 164 25.74 0.74 -0.36
N SER A 165 26.40 0.42 -1.45
CA SER A 165 27.86 0.31 -1.47
C SER A 165 28.60 1.49 -2.09
N ASP A 166 27.90 2.44 -2.71
CA ASP A 166 28.55 3.49 -3.52
C ASP A 166 28.38 4.93 -3.04
N GLY A 167 27.68 5.15 -1.93
CA GLY A 167 27.47 6.48 -1.35
C GLY A 167 26.54 7.40 -2.16
N THR A 168 25.94 6.93 -3.23
CA THR A 168 24.96 7.70 -3.98
C THR A 168 23.69 7.85 -3.15
N ALA A 169 23.17 9.09 -3.08
CA ALA A 169 21.95 9.36 -2.32
C ALA A 169 20.77 8.52 -2.81
N GLN A 170 20.10 7.93 -1.86
CA GLN A 170 18.88 7.15 -2.07
C GLN A 170 17.69 8.05 -1.77
N THR A 171 16.68 8.04 -2.62
CA THR A 171 15.54 8.94 -2.49
C THR A 171 14.25 8.16 -2.27
N PHE A 172 13.48 8.58 -1.26
CA PHE A 172 12.09 8.15 -1.05
C PHE A 172 11.18 9.35 -1.33
N THR A 173 10.41 9.25 -2.40
CA THR A 173 9.48 10.32 -2.81
C THR A 173 8.06 9.93 -2.45
N SER A 174 7.40 10.75 -1.63
CA SER A 174 5.98 10.55 -1.31
C SER A 174 5.13 10.58 -2.57
N MET A 175 4.32 9.55 -2.74
CA MET A 175 3.29 9.46 -3.78
C MET A 175 1.89 9.76 -3.20
N GLY A 176 1.84 10.12 -1.92
CA GLY A 176 0.63 10.35 -1.17
C GLY A 176 0.10 9.10 -0.46
N LYS A 177 -0.77 9.31 0.51
CA LYS A 177 -1.47 8.23 1.19
C LYS A 177 -2.62 7.77 0.30
N PRO A 178 -2.73 6.46 -0.01
CA PRO A 178 -3.97 5.93 -0.57
C PRO A 178 -5.12 6.35 0.35
N SER A 179 -6.17 6.94 -0.19
CA SER A 179 -7.28 7.40 0.65
C SER A 179 -7.80 6.22 1.47
N ALA A 180 -7.72 6.35 2.78
CA ALA A 180 -8.04 5.28 3.72
C ALA A 180 -9.42 4.69 3.39
N GLY A 181 -9.45 3.42 3.05
CA GLY A 181 -10.68 2.67 2.85
C GLY A 181 -11.25 2.61 1.44
N HIS A 182 -10.58 3.14 0.43
CA HIS A 182 -11.13 3.19 -0.95
C HIS A 182 -10.47 2.20 -1.92
N THR A 183 -9.40 1.53 -1.53
CA THR A 183 -8.83 0.43 -2.30
C THR A 183 -9.62 -0.85 -2.02
N PHE A 184 -10.31 -1.35 -3.04
CA PHE A 184 -10.86 -2.69 -2.96
C PHE A 184 -9.72 -3.71 -2.83
N PRO A 185 -9.94 -4.80 -2.05
CA PRO A 185 -8.95 -5.86 -1.94
C PRO A 185 -8.52 -6.33 -3.32
N ASN A 186 -7.22 -6.63 -3.47
CA ASN A 186 -6.72 -7.22 -4.70
C ASN A 186 -7.55 -8.47 -5.05
N GLN A 187 -7.94 -8.59 -6.32
CA GLN A 187 -8.69 -9.76 -6.81
C GLN A 187 -7.83 -11.03 -6.90
N ASP A 188 -6.56 -10.95 -6.55
CA ASP A 188 -5.69 -12.12 -6.46
C ASP A 188 -6.13 -13.02 -5.30
N MET A 189 -6.96 -13.98 -5.66
CA MET A 189 -7.54 -14.94 -4.72
C MET A 189 -6.50 -15.90 -4.11
N SER A 190 -5.30 -16.01 -4.72
CA SER A 190 -4.24 -16.88 -4.21
C SER A 190 -3.78 -16.48 -2.82
N LYS A 191 -3.86 -15.18 -2.49
CA LYS A 191 -3.55 -14.64 -1.16
C LYS A 191 -4.52 -15.05 -0.06
N TYR A 192 -5.69 -15.56 -0.43
CA TYR A 192 -6.72 -15.96 0.52
C TYR A 192 -6.85 -17.48 0.66
N GLY A 193 -5.89 -18.24 0.12
CA GLY A 193 -5.85 -19.69 0.25
C GLY A 193 -6.99 -20.41 -0.49
N ALA A 194 -7.43 -19.84 -1.61
CA ALA A 194 -8.47 -20.41 -2.44
C ALA A 194 -7.89 -21.24 -3.59
#